data_f7afecad234ad3ed57c3c6bdbe9fb8f2
#
_entry.id   f7afecad234ad3ed57c3c6bdbe9fb8f2
#
_cell.length_a   1.000
_cell.length_b   1.000
_cell.length_c   1.000
_cell.angle_alpha   90.00
_cell.angle_beta   90.00
_cell.angle_gamma   90.00
#
_symmetry.space_group_name_H-M   'P 1'
#
loop_
_entity.id
_entity.type
_entity.pdbx_description
1 polymer ?
#
loop_
_entity_poly.entity_id
_entity_poly.type
_entity_poly.pdbx_seq_one_letter_code
_entity_poly.pdbx_strand_id
1 'polypeptide(L)'
;MKYICNLCHTIVEESEYSNPVYFCPKCGVDKSHFKNYIELESTNKKVFISSKNPSINRIIEKCINCGICTKTCNKVTGLNLDKNIHECVNCGNCLTMCPTGALCPVYNYRKVMNIINKKENVLVAFTAPAVRTSLGECFNMDAGQNTEGKMVTALKNIGFNYILDTAFASDVTIMEESKELMNRLKTKKNLPMFT
;
A
#
# COMPACT_ATOMS: atom_id res chain seq x y z
N MET A 1 26.01 -0.33 -12.25
CA MET A 1 24.91 -0.14 -13.21
C MET A 1 23.59 -0.17 -12.44
N LYS A 2 22.57 0.55 -12.87
CA LYS A 2 21.25 0.54 -12.20
C LYS A 2 20.21 -0.12 -13.10
N TYR A 3 19.23 -0.76 -12.51
CA TYR A 3 18.11 -1.41 -13.22
C TYR A 3 16.78 -0.88 -12.72
N ILE A 4 15.81 -0.72 -13.62
CA ILE A 4 14.47 -0.26 -13.30
C ILE A 4 13.45 -1.35 -13.59
N CYS A 5 12.57 -1.60 -12.64
CA CYS A 5 11.44 -2.50 -12.83
C CYS A 5 10.40 -1.86 -13.77
N ASN A 6 10.07 -2.51 -14.88
CA ASN A 6 9.09 -2.01 -15.85
C ASN A 6 7.67 -1.88 -15.28
N LEU A 7 7.41 -2.53 -14.16
CA LEU A 7 6.06 -2.61 -13.60
C LEU A 7 5.80 -1.59 -12.49
N CYS A 8 6.72 -1.45 -11.55
CA CYS A 8 6.56 -0.54 -10.40
C CYS A 8 7.58 0.60 -10.39
N HIS A 9 8.45 0.65 -11.42
CA HIS A 9 9.50 1.65 -11.61
C HIS A 9 10.49 1.77 -10.43
N THR A 10 10.62 0.72 -9.61
CA THR A 10 11.65 0.66 -8.57
C THR A 10 13.02 0.51 -9.22
N ILE A 11 13.94 1.39 -8.82
CA ILE A 11 15.32 1.36 -9.28
C ILE A 11 16.13 0.58 -8.24
N VAL A 12 16.99 -0.31 -8.72
CA VAL A 12 17.85 -1.15 -7.90
C VAL A 12 19.29 -1.07 -8.41
N GLU A 13 20.23 -1.23 -7.52
CA GLU A 13 21.66 -1.26 -7.86
C GLU A 13 22.06 -2.63 -8.44
N GLU A 14 23.12 -2.65 -9.20
CA GLU A 14 23.65 -3.88 -9.82
C GLU A 14 24.00 -4.95 -8.79
N SER A 15 24.50 -4.57 -7.63
CA SER A 15 24.81 -5.49 -6.52
C SER A 15 23.59 -6.28 -6.04
N GLU A 16 22.45 -5.64 -5.97
CA GLU A 16 21.17 -6.29 -5.59
C GLU A 16 20.61 -7.13 -6.75
N TYR A 17 20.73 -6.61 -7.97
CA TYR A 17 20.24 -7.26 -9.18
C TYR A 17 21.04 -8.49 -9.59
N SER A 18 22.30 -8.62 -9.17
CA SER A 18 23.22 -9.71 -9.57
C SER A 18 22.80 -11.08 -9.03
N ASN A 19 21.94 -11.16 -8.03
CA ASN A 19 21.41 -12.42 -7.53
C ASN A 19 20.65 -13.18 -8.64
N PRO A 20 20.98 -14.45 -8.93
CA PRO A 20 20.30 -15.23 -9.98
C PRO A 20 18.80 -15.39 -9.75
N VAL A 21 18.34 -15.42 -8.51
CA VAL A 21 16.93 -15.49 -8.12
C VAL A 21 16.51 -14.16 -7.51
N TYR A 22 16.44 -13.12 -8.35
CA TYR A 22 16.07 -11.79 -7.90
C TYR A 22 14.61 -11.48 -8.18
N PHE A 23 13.93 -10.99 -7.16
CA PHE A 23 12.58 -10.46 -7.26
C PHE A 23 12.55 -8.98 -6.87
N CYS A 24 11.74 -8.21 -7.57
CA CYS A 24 11.58 -6.81 -7.25
C CYS A 24 11.14 -6.63 -5.78
N PRO A 25 11.86 -5.87 -4.95
CA PRO A 25 11.53 -5.69 -3.53
C PRO A 25 10.21 -4.96 -3.33
N LYS A 26 9.72 -4.25 -4.35
CA LYS A 26 8.49 -3.46 -4.26
C LYS A 26 7.25 -4.18 -4.79
N CYS A 27 7.34 -4.91 -5.89
CA CYS A 27 6.17 -5.55 -6.51
C CYS A 27 6.32 -7.06 -6.72
N GLY A 28 7.46 -7.65 -6.38
CA GLY A 28 7.69 -9.09 -6.37
C GLY A 28 7.85 -9.75 -7.75
N VAL A 29 7.95 -8.99 -8.84
CA VAL A 29 8.23 -9.59 -10.17
C VAL A 29 9.67 -10.02 -10.29
N ASP A 30 9.92 -11.01 -11.14
CA ASP A 30 11.24 -11.54 -11.44
C ASP A 30 12.08 -10.60 -12.33
N LYS A 31 13.31 -11.01 -12.58
CA LYS A 31 14.29 -10.28 -13.41
C LYS A 31 13.80 -9.91 -14.80
N SER A 32 12.93 -10.69 -15.42
CA SER A 32 12.47 -10.46 -16.79
C SER A 32 11.75 -9.11 -16.97
N HIS A 33 11.28 -8.54 -15.86
CA HIS A 33 10.58 -7.26 -15.81
C HIS A 33 11.50 -6.05 -15.56
N PHE A 34 12.82 -6.25 -15.60
CA PHE A 34 13.78 -5.16 -15.43
C PHE A 34 14.46 -4.79 -16.75
N LYS A 35 14.80 -3.52 -16.87
CA LYS A 35 15.66 -2.98 -17.94
C LYS A 35 16.77 -2.13 -17.34
N ASN A 36 17.83 -1.89 -18.12
CA ASN A 36 18.89 -0.97 -17.72
C ASN A 36 18.29 0.40 -17.45
N TYR A 37 18.61 0.98 -16.31
CA TYR A 37 18.23 2.35 -15.97
C TYR A 37 19.28 3.29 -16.55
N ILE A 38 18.88 4.05 -17.54
CA ILE A 38 19.67 5.18 -18.03
C ILE A 38 19.21 6.38 -17.20
N GLU A 39 20.09 6.87 -16.32
CA GLU A 39 19.85 8.11 -15.58
C GLU A 39 19.76 9.23 -16.61
N LEU A 40 18.55 9.69 -16.89
CA LEU A 40 18.34 10.91 -17.65
C LEU A 40 18.81 12.04 -16.76
N GLU A 41 20.03 12.51 -17.00
CA GLU A 41 20.59 13.67 -16.34
C GLU A 41 19.59 14.82 -16.40
N SER A 42 19.31 15.37 -15.21
CA SER A 42 18.66 16.66 -14.99
C SER A 42 17.35 16.93 -15.74
N THR A 43 16.29 16.24 -15.40
CA THR A 43 15.04 16.97 -15.34
C THR A 43 14.99 17.64 -13.96
N ASN A 44 14.91 18.97 -13.89
CA ASN A 44 14.66 19.77 -12.68
C ASN A 44 13.29 19.44 -12.00
N LYS A 45 12.92 18.16 -11.99
CA LYS A 45 11.66 17.68 -11.47
C LYS A 45 11.83 17.47 -9.97
N LYS A 46 11.36 18.43 -9.18
CA LYS A 46 11.29 18.28 -7.73
C LYS A 46 10.52 17.03 -7.37
N VAL A 47 11.23 16.02 -6.90
CA VAL A 47 10.64 14.76 -6.44
C VAL A 47 10.33 14.93 -4.95
N PHE A 48 9.07 15.11 -4.60
CA PHE A 48 8.66 15.26 -3.19
C PHE A 48 8.19 13.92 -2.57
N ILE A 49 7.95 12.88 -3.36
CA ILE A 49 7.66 11.53 -2.86
C ILE A 49 8.91 10.67 -2.99
N SER A 50 9.37 10.14 -1.85
CA SER A 50 10.52 9.26 -1.81
C SER A 50 10.30 8.00 -2.66
N SER A 51 11.32 7.55 -3.38
CA SER A 51 11.31 6.25 -4.08
C SER A 51 11.10 5.06 -3.13
N LYS A 52 11.38 5.25 -1.85
CA LYS A 52 11.15 4.26 -0.77
C LYS A 52 9.76 4.36 -0.14
N ASN A 53 8.86 5.21 -0.67
CA ASN A 53 7.50 5.30 -0.14
C ASN A 53 6.79 3.94 -0.27
N PRO A 54 6.23 3.38 0.82
CA PRO A 54 5.67 2.04 0.82
C PRO A 54 4.33 1.95 0.07
N SER A 55 3.64 3.07 -0.11
CA SER A 55 2.26 3.11 -0.62
C SER A 55 2.12 3.80 -1.97
N ILE A 56 2.97 4.79 -2.23
CA ILE A 56 2.86 5.66 -3.41
C ILE A 56 4.09 5.49 -4.29
N ASN A 57 3.86 5.19 -5.55
CA ASN A 57 4.88 5.13 -6.58
C ASN A 57 4.77 6.32 -7.54
N ARG A 58 5.90 6.72 -8.15
CA ARG A 58 5.96 7.78 -9.15
C ARG A 58 6.60 7.29 -10.44
N ILE A 59 5.88 7.46 -11.53
CA ILE A 59 6.35 7.21 -12.89
C ILE A 59 6.92 8.52 -13.41
N ILE A 60 8.24 8.66 -13.38
CA ILE A 60 8.94 9.92 -13.69
C ILE A 60 8.65 10.39 -15.11
N GLU A 61 8.59 9.47 -16.07
CA GLU A 61 8.35 9.73 -17.48
C GLU A 61 6.98 10.38 -17.74
N LYS A 62 5.98 10.06 -16.94
CA LYS A 62 4.64 10.64 -17.02
C LYS A 62 4.53 11.99 -16.31
N CYS A 63 5.50 12.34 -15.48
CA CYS A 63 5.42 13.54 -14.66
C CYS A 63 5.77 14.79 -15.47
N ILE A 64 4.80 15.72 -15.57
CA ILE A 64 4.96 17.03 -16.22
C ILE A 64 5.39 18.14 -15.26
N ASN A 65 5.73 17.81 -14.02
CA ASN A 65 6.19 18.76 -13.00
C ASN A 65 5.21 19.91 -12.68
N CYS A 66 3.91 19.67 -12.76
CA CYS A 66 2.88 20.70 -12.56
C CYS A 66 2.69 21.14 -11.10
N GLY A 67 3.25 20.42 -10.11
CA GLY A 67 3.18 20.76 -8.69
C GLY A 67 1.80 20.55 -8.02
N ILE A 68 0.79 20.04 -8.73
CA ILE A 68 -0.56 19.82 -8.17
C ILE A 68 -0.51 18.90 -6.97
N CYS A 69 0.28 17.84 -7.02
CA CYS A 69 0.43 16.89 -5.94
C CYS A 69 0.95 17.53 -4.63
N THR A 70 1.94 18.42 -4.73
CA THR A 70 2.46 19.17 -3.57
C THR A 70 1.39 20.11 -3.00
N LYS A 71 0.72 20.88 -3.90
CA LYS A 71 -0.36 21.78 -3.47
C LYS A 71 -1.50 21.03 -2.79
N THR A 72 -1.88 19.86 -3.33
CA THR A 72 -2.90 19.00 -2.74
C THR A 72 -2.49 18.50 -1.37
N CYS A 73 -1.26 18.03 -1.23
CA CYS A 73 -0.76 17.57 0.05
C CYS A 73 -0.77 18.68 1.09
N ASN A 74 -0.22 19.83 0.77
CA ASN A 74 -0.19 20.98 1.68
C ASN A 74 -1.61 21.41 2.11
N LYS A 75 -2.58 21.38 1.18
CA LYS A 75 -3.97 21.74 1.48
C LYS A 75 -4.68 20.71 2.37
N VAL A 76 -4.46 19.43 2.13
CA VAL A 76 -5.18 18.34 2.82
C VAL A 76 -4.55 17.98 4.17
N THR A 77 -3.23 17.91 4.23
CA THR A 77 -2.50 17.43 5.41
C THR A 77 -1.87 18.55 6.23
N GLY A 78 -1.75 19.75 5.68
CA GLY A 78 -0.98 20.83 6.29
C GLY A 78 0.54 20.63 6.27
N LEU A 79 1.01 19.50 5.73
CA LEU A 79 2.44 19.18 5.64
C LEU A 79 3.10 19.97 4.51
N ASN A 80 4.26 20.53 4.79
CA ASN A 80 5.08 21.18 3.77
C ASN A 80 6.12 20.19 3.22
N LEU A 81 5.71 19.36 2.28
CA LEU A 81 6.56 18.32 1.69
C LEU A 81 7.73 18.89 0.85
N ASP A 82 7.70 20.16 0.46
CA ASP A 82 8.83 20.80 -0.18
C ASP A 82 10.04 20.91 0.77
N LYS A 83 9.77 20.95 2.08
CA LYS A 83 10.79 21.01 3.13
C LYS A 83 11.04 19.67 3.82
N ASN A 84 9.98 18.87 4.00
CA ASN A 84 10.00 17.64 4.81
C ASN A 84 9.40 16.45 4.06
N ILE A 85 10.12 15.95 3.08
CA ILE A 85 9.72 14.82 2.22
C ILE A 85 9.43 13.52 2.99
N HIS A 86 9.95 13.40 4.22
CA HIS A 86 9.80 12.21 5.06
C HIS A 86 8.49 12.19 5.88
N GLU A 87 7.73 13.26 5.87
CA GLU A 87 6.49 13.40 6.66
C GLU A 87 5.24 12.93 5.90
N CYS A 88 5.40 12.24 4.77
CA CYS A 88 4.28 11.71 4.01
C CYS A 88 3.47 10.72 4.84
N VAL A 89 2.18 11.01 5.05
CA VAL A 89 1.23 10.16 5.81
C VAL A 89 0.55 9.08 4.93
N ASN A 90 0.98 8.92 3.70
CA ASN A 90 0.49 7.90 2.75
C ASN A 90 -1.03 7.94 2.46
N CYS A 91 -1.68 9.08 2.60
CA CYS A 91 -3.13 9.21 2.42
C CYS A 91 -3.62 9.04 0.97
N GLY A 92 -2.74 9.14 -0.03
CA GLY A 92 -3.09 8.92 -1.44
C GLY A 92 -3.79 10.07 -2.18
N ASN A 93 -4.16 11.17 -1.52
CA ASN A 93 -4.86 12.28 -2.19
C ASN A 93 -4.12 12.85 -3.41
N CYS A 94 -2.79 12.82 -3.39
CA CYS A 94 -1.97 13.26 -4.51
C CYS A 94 -2.12 12.38 -5.77
N LEU A 95 -2.50 11.09 -5.60
CA LEU A 95 -2.73 10.18 -6.73
C LEU A 95 -3.97 10.58 -7.51
N THR A 96 -5.07 10.86 -6.79
CA THR A 96 -6.35 11.20 -7.41
C THR A 96 -6.30 12.52 -8.17
N MET A 97 -5.43 13.42 -7.75
CA MET A 97 -5.26 14.74 -8.35
C MET A 97 -4.18 14.81 -9.44
N CYS A 98 -3.44 13.73 -9.68
CA CYS A 98 -2.39 13.72 -10.70
C CYS A 98 -2.99 13.64 -12.12
N PRO A 99 -2.89 14.71 -12.94
CA PRO A 99 -3.57 14.77 -14.24
C PRO A 99 -3.00 13.80 -15.28
N THR A 100 -1.77 13.34 -15.08
CA THR A 100 -1.09 12.43 -16.01
C THR A 100 -1.01 10.99 -15.51
N GLY A 101 -1.53 10.72 -14.30
CA GLY A 101 -1.38 9.41 -13.65
C GLY A 101 0.10 9.05 -13.36
N ALA A 102 0.95 10.06 -13.22
CA ALA A 102 2.35 9.86 -12.85
C ALA A 102 2.49 9.31 -11.42
N LEU A 103 1.54 9.60 -10.54
CA LEU A 103 1.44 8.98 -9.22
C LEU A 103 0.48 7.81 -9.28
N CYS A 104 0.89 6.67 -8.77
CA CYS A 104 0.09 5.47 -8.72
C CYS A 104 0.33 4.71 -7.40
N PRO A 105 -0.61 3.85 -6.96
CA PRO A 105 -0.40 3.05 -5.77
C PRO A 105 0.70 2.00 -6.01
N VAL A 106 1.32 1.55 -4.92
CA VAL A 106 2.19 0.38 -4.95
C VAL A 106 1.32 -0.87 -4.96
N TYR A 107 1.40 -1.64 -6.04
CA TYR A 107 0.60 -2.86 -6.21
C TYR A 107 1.23 -4.05 -5.48
N ASN A 108 0.88 -4.22 -4.20
CA ASN A 108 1.44 -5.29 -3.35
C ASN A 108 0.88 -6.69 -3.65
N TYR A 109 -0.25 -6.81 -4.37
CA TYR A 109 -0.88 -8.11 -4.65
C TYR A 109 0.08 -9.10 -5.32
N ARG A 110 1.02 -8.61 -6.15
CA ARG A 110 2.00 -9.48 -6.82
C ARG A 110 2.99 -10.13 -5.86
N LYS A 111 3.38 -9.42 -4.79
CA LYS A 111 4.20 -10.00 -3.71
C LYS A 111 3.45 -11.14 -3.03
N VAL A 112 2.17 -10.92 -2.77
CA VAL A 112 1.30 -11.93 -2.16
C VAL A 112 1.18 -13.15 -3.07
N MET A 113 0.92 -12.96 -4.37
CA MET A 113 0.84 -14.06 -5.35
C MET A 113 2.13 -14.87 -5.43
N ASN A 114 3.29 -14.21 -5.40
CA ASN A 114 4.58 -14.92 -5.38
C ASN A 114 4.76 -15.78 -4.12
N ILE A 115 4.30 -15.31 -2.98
CA ILE A 115 4.37 -16.06 -1.72
C ILE A 115 3.40 -17.26 -1.75
N ILE A 116 2.18 -17.06 -2.27
CA ILE A 116 1.19 -18.13 -2.45
C ILE A 116 1.78 -19.26 -3.32
N ASN A 117 2.41 -18.90 -4.43
CA ASN A 117 2.96 -19.87 -5.39
C ASN A 117 4.11 -20.71 -4.79
N LYS A 118 4.84 -20.18 -3.82
CA LYS A 118 5.93 -20.91 -3.16
C LYS A 118 5.47 -21.98 -2.19
N LYS A 119 4.25 -21.87 -1.65
CA LYS A 119 3.64 -22.82 -0.69
C LYS A 119 4.46 -23.13 0.57
N GLU A 120 5.40 -22.27 0.91
CA GLU A 120 6.33 -22.47 2.04
C GLU A 120 5.85 -21.77 3.33
N ASN A 121 4.83 -20.92 3.21
CA ASN A 121 4.39 -20.05 4.29
C ASN A 121 2.93 -20.30 4.65
N VAL A 122 2.60 -20.10 5.92
CA VAL A 122 1.22 -19.98 6.37
C VAL A 122 0.72 -18.58 6.05
N LEU A 123 -0.35 -18.51 5.28
CA LEU A 123 -0.93 -17.26 4.80
C LEU A 123 -2.22 -16.96 5.55
N VAL A 124 -2.29 -15.77 6.13
CA VAL A 124 -3.45 -15.26 6.84
C VAL A 124 -3.97 -14.02 6.15
N ALA A 125 -5.26 -13.99 5.81
CA ALA A 125 -5.93 -12.80 5.29
C ALA A 125 -6.79 -12.16 6.38
N PHE A 126 -6.67 -10.83 6.51
CA PHE A 126 -7.59 -10.00 7.28
C PHE A 126 -8.43 -9.20 6.29
N THR A 127 -9.74 -9.29 6.39
CA THR A 127 -10.64 -8.61 5.46
C THR A 127 -11.32 -7.42 6.13
N ALA A 128 -11.26 -6.25 5.49
CA ALA A 128 -12.03 -5.10 5.95
C ALA A 128 -13.54 -5.35 5.73
N PRO A 129 -14.42 -4.90 6.65
CA PRO A 129 -15.86 -5.10 6.53
C PRO A 129 -16.46 -4.59 5.23
N ALA A 130 -15.96 -3.47 4.70
CA ALA A 130 -16.43 -2.88 3.44
C ALA A 130 -16.19 -3.80 2.22
N VAL A 131 -15.19 -4.66 2.24
CA VAL A 131 -14.86 -5.52 1.08
C VAL A 131 -16.00 -6.50 0.78
N ARG A 132 -16.65 -7.07 1.80
CA ARG A 132 -17.74 -8.03 1.62
C ARG A 132 -19.00 -7.43 0.98
N THR A 133 -19.15 -6.10 1.02
CA THR A 133 -20.30 -5.40 0.42
C THR A 133 -19.98 -4.78 -0.94
N SER A 134 -18.71 -4.58 -1.27
CA SER A 134 -18.29 -3.98 -2.55
C SER A 134 -17.75 -5.00 -3.56
N LEU A 135 -17.25 -6.15 -3.09
CA LEU A 135 -16.65 -7.17 -3.96
C LEU A 135 -17.62 -7.71 -5.00
N GLY A 136 -18.90 -7.85 -4.65
CA GLY A 136 -19.95 -8.39 -5.53
C GLY A 136 -20.13 -7.57 -6.81
N GLU A 137 -19.96 -6.27 -6.74
CA GLU A 137 -20.11 -5.36 -7.89
C GLU A 137 -19.10 -5.69 -9.01
N CYS A 138 -17.89 -6.15 -8.65
CA CYS A 138 -16.88 -6.61 -9.61
C CYS A 138 -17.30 -7.88 -10.36
N PHE A 139 -18.34 -8.59 -9.90
CA PHE A 139 -18.86 -9.83 -10.46
C PHE A 139 -20.33 -9.69 -10.90
N ASN A 140 -20.75 -8.49 -11.28
CA ASN A 140 -22.10 -8.17 -11.75
C ASN A 140 -23.20 -8.53 -10.76
N MET A 141 -22.94 -8.45 -9.46
CA MET A 141 -23.93 -8.58 -8.41
C MET A 141 -24.46 -7.18 -8.03
N ASP A 142 -25.62 -7.14 -7.38
CA ASP A 142 -26.23 -5.90 -6.96
C ASP A 142 -25.32 -5.12 -5.97
N ALA A 143 -25.34 -3.79 -6.08
CA ALA A 143 -24.57 -2.92 -5.20
C ALA A 143 -24.94 -3.16 -3.73
N GLY A 144 -23.89 -3.27 -2.88
CA GLY A 144 -24.06 -3.47 -1.45
C GLY A 144 -24.46 -4.90 -1.02
N GLN A 145 -24.55 -5.85 -1.96
CA GLN A 145 -24.87 -7.24 -1.62
C GLN A 145 -23.77 -7.86 -0.75
N ASN A 146 -24.15 -8.45 0.38
CA ASN A 146 -23.19 -9.14 1.24
C ASN A 146 -22.64 -10.42 0.59
N THR A 147 -21.34 -10.45 0.33
CA THR A 147 -20.63 -11.57 -0.29
C THR A 147 -19.67 -12.29 0.63
N GLU A 148 -19.83 -12.16 1.96
CA GLU A 148 -18.89 -12.68 2.96
C GLU A 148 -18.50 -14.15 2.73
N GLY A 149 -19.45 -15.05 2.62
CA GLY A 149 -19.18 -16.48 2.40
C GLY A 149 -18.47 -16.76 1.07
N LYS A 150 -18.85 -16.04 0.00
CA LYS A 150 -18.19 -16.16 -1.31
C LYS A 150 -16.75 -15.62 -1.26
N MET A 151 -16.53 -14.50 -0.58
CA MET A 151 -15.21 -13.91 -0.37
C MET A 151 -14.27 -14.87 0.39
N VAL A 152 -14.75 -15.45 1.49
CA VAL A 152 -13.98 -16.43 2.27
C VAL A 152 -13.60 -17.64 1.41
N THR A 153 -14.56 -18.18 0.65
CA THR A 153 -14.31 -19.30 -0.27
C THR A 153 -13.29 -18.94 -1.35
N ALA A 154 -13.42 -17.76 -1.95
CA ALA A 154 -12.48 -17.27 -2.96
C ALA A 154 -11.06 -17.15 -2.41
N LEU A 155 -10.88 -16.57 -1.22
CA LEU A 155 -9.58 -16.43 -0.57
C LEU A 155 -8.94 -17.79 -0.25
N LYS A 156 -9.75 -18.77 0.22
CA LYS A 156 -9.27 -20.14 0.40
C LYS A 156 -8.81 -20.79 -0.90
N ASN A 157 -9.58 -20.62 -1.97
CA ASN A 157 -9.23 -21.15 -3.30
C ASN A 157 -7.98 -20.50 -3.89
N ILE A 158 -7.71 -19.24 -3.58
CA ILE A 158 -6.48 -18.53 -3.97
C ILE A 158 -5.27 -19.13 -3.24
N GLY A 159 -5.43 -19.65 -2.02
CA GLY A 159 -4.36 -20.30 -1.28
C GLY A 159 -4.09 -19.75 0.12
N PHE A 160 -4.98 -18.93 0.67
CA PHE A 160 -4.87 -18.50 2.07
C PHE A 160 -5.30 -19.65 3.02
N ASN A 161 -4.51 -19.85 4.07
CA ASN A 161 -4.76 -20.86 5.09
C ASN A 161 -5.84 -20.42 6.08
N TYR A 162 -5.79 -19.15 6.50
CA TYR A 162 -6.71 -18.56 7.45
C TYR A 162 -7.27 -17.25 6.92
N ILE A 163 -8.56 -17.06 7.13
CA ILE A 163 -9.26 -15.80 6.80
C ILE A 163 -9.92 -15.32 8.08
N LEU A 164 -9.53 -14.14 8.54
CA LEU A 164 -9.98 -13.52 9.79
C LEU A 164 -10.83 -12.30 9.50
N ASP A 165 -11.89 -12.14 10.28
CA ASP A 165 -12.77 -10.98 10.21
C ASP A 165 -12.28 -9.87 11.14
N THR A 166 -12.02 -8.70 10.59
CA THR A 166 -11.65 -7.51 11.37
C THR A 166 -12.80 -6.98 12.22
N ALA A 167 -14.07 -7.27 11.89
CA ALA A 167 -15.19 -6.91 12.74
C ALA A 167 -15.10 -7.64 14.09
N PHE A 168 -14.80 -8.94 14.09
CA PHE A 168 -14.54 -9.70 15.32
C PHE A 168 -13.36 -9.14 16.12
N ALA A 169 -12.26 -8.79 15.44
CA ALA A 169 -11.10 -8.18 16.08
C ALA A 169 -11.45 -6.84 16.73
N SER A 170 -12.32 -6.04 16.10
CA SER A 170 -12.80 -4.78 16.66
C SER A 170 -13.60 -4.97 17.94
N ASP A 171 -14.45 -5.98 18.00
CA ASP A 171 -15.20 -6.31 19.23
C ASP A 171 -14.27 -6.66 20.39
N VAL A 172 -13.23 -7.45 20.13
CA VAL A 172 -12.20 -7.77 21.13
C VAL A 172 -11.43 -6.52 21.57
N THR A 173 -11.09 -5.66 20.63
CA THR A 173 -10.42 -4.38 20.90
C THR A 173 -11.27 -3.51 21.83
N ILE A 174 -12.56 -3.35 21.54
CA ILE A 174 -13.49 -2.58 22.38
C ILE A 174 -13.51 -3.14 23.82
N MET A 175 -13.52 -4.44 23.98
CA MET A 175 -13.51 -5.07 25.30
C MET A 175 -12.23 -4.75 26.08
N GLU A 176 -11.06 -4.86 25.45
CA GLU A 176 -9.78 -4.59 26.10
C GLU A 176 -9.59 -3.10 26.40
N GLU A 177 -9.91 -2.22 25.48
CA GLU A 177 -9.84 -0.77 25.66
C GLU A 177 -10.81 -0.27 26.72
N SER A 178 -11.99 -0.87 26.83
CA SER A 178 -12.96 -0.57 27.89
C SER A 178 -12.40 -0.91 29.27
N LYS A 179 -11.73 -2.05 29.42
CA LYS A 179 -11.06 -2.42 30.67
C LYS A 179 -9.95 -1.43 31.03
N GLU A 180 -9.15 -1.05 30.03
CA GLU A 180 -8.09 -0.06 30.22
C GLU A 180 -8.65 1.29 30.66
N LEU A 181 -9.69 1.78 29.97
CA LEU A 181 -10.36 3.04 30.34
C LEU A 181 -10.87 3.02 31.78
N MET A 182 -11.56 1.94 32.15
CA MET A 182 -12.05 1.79 33.53
C MET A 182 -10.94 1.82 34.56
N ASN A 183 -9.78 1.21 34.27
CA ASN A 183 -8.61 1.26 35.14
C ASN A 183 -8.02 2.67 35.22
N ARG A 184 -7.90 3.37 34.10
CA ARG A 184 -7.42 4.76 34.05
C ARG A 184 -8.35 5.71 34.83
N LEU A 185 -9.64 5.56 34.72
CA LEU A 185 -10.63 6.32 35.48
C LEU A 185 -10.52 6.09 36.98
N LYS A 186 -10.37 4.82 37.41
CA LYS A 186 -10.18 4.47 38.85
C LYS A 186 -8.88 5.04 39.40
N THR A 187 -7.81 4.97 38.66
CA THR A 187 -6.47 5.41 39.10
C THR A 187 -6.23 6.89 38.84
N LYS A 188 -7.08 7.55 38.07
CA LYS A 188 -6.93 8.97 37.62
C LYS A 188 -5.59 9.25 36.94
N LYS A 189 -5.04 8.24 36.21
CA LYS A 189 -3.75 8.35 35.50
C LYS A 189 -3.95 8.13 33.99
N ASN A 190 -3.06 8.72 33.19
CA ASN A 190 -3.01 8.57 31.73
C ASN A 190 -4.34 8.92 31.04
N LEU A 191 -4.95 10.04 31.43
CA LEU A 191 -6.13 10.63 30.80
C LEU A 191 -5.75 11.96 30.12
N PRO A 192 -6.41 12.32 29.00
CA PRO A 192 -7.42 11.56 28.26
C PRO A 192 -6.83 10.32 27.57
N MET A 193 -7.67 9.31 27.31
CA MET A 193 -7.32 8.14 26.54
C MET A 193 -7.66 8.38 25.06
N PHE A 194 -6.70 8.15 24.19
CA PHE A 194 -6.88 8.15 22.73
C PHE A 194 -6.63 6.74 22.21
N THR A 195 -7.45 6.30 21.25
CA THR A 195 -7.37 4.98 20.62
C THR A 195 -7.47 5.11 19.10
#